data_70130852d96211a4d1c552f4bd2a0247
#
_entry.id   70130852d96211a4d1c552f4bd2a0247
#
_cell.length_a   1.000
_cell.length_b   1.000
_cell.length_c   1.000
_cell.angle_alpha   90.00
_cell.angle_beta   90.00
_cell.angle_gamma   90.00
#
_symmetry.space_group_name_H-M   'P 1'
#
loop_
_entity.id
_entity.type
_entity.pdbx_description
1 polymer ?
#
loop_
_entity_poly.entity_id
_entity_poly.type
_entity_poly.pdbx_seq_one_letter_code
_entity_poly.pdbx_strand_id
1 'polypeptide(L)'
;LCHLVQNQKSFNLTYIRNKYKYHQMNNNLNSIGLKKNPSETTVVVAMSGGVDSSTVAGMMKKDGYKVIGITLKLYDDGKEVAASKQCCSGQDIMDAKRVAQKLDIEHKILYYQNKFKQGVIDNFVDSYLKGETPIPCVQCNQTVKFKDLFQVAKDLKADALITGHYVKSVTVDNQTNMYRAIDENRDQSYFLFNTSREQLNYLRFPLGGMLKDETRSIAKKLNLNVADKPDSQDICFVPNGDYASVIQKFRPDSFKKGNIKNLDGKVIGVHDGIINFTIGQRKGIKVSDKDALYVLKIDAEKNEIFVGPREKLGKKDIKLHDLNLLVNKNEFKNDIFVKVRSTGKLLEGKVNFNNDNTALVNLEEFEDGISPGQACVFYNKDKFGYKVLGGGWIKN
;
A
#
# COMPACT_ATOMS: atom_id res chain seq x y z
N LEU A 1 18.80 32.31 -44.08
CA LEU A 1 17.48 32.09 -44.66
C LEU A 1 17.03 30.66 -44.50
N CYS A 2 16.05 30.46 -43.68
CA CYS A 2 14.98 29.43 -43.68
C CYS A 2 15.31 27.97 -43.60
N HIS A 3 14.61 27.40 -42.64
CA HIS A 3 14.15 26.04 -42.35
C HIS A 3 14.88 25.28 -41.27
N LEU A 4 14.64 25.69 -40.02
CA LEU A 4 14.56 24.76 -38.89
C LEU A 4 13.07 24.48 -38.67
N VAL A 5 12.60 23.43 -39.37
CA VAL A 5 11.25 22.88 -39.21
C VAL A 5 11.19 22.18 -37.86
N GLN A 6 10.31 22.70 -37.04
CA GLN A 6 9.78 22.14 -35.81
C GLN A 6 9.40 20.66 -35.97
N ASN A 7 10.20 19.76 -35.41
CA ASN A 7 9.76 18.42 -35.08
C ASN A 7 9.20 18.42 -33.63
N GLN A 8 8.09 19.09 -33.42
CA GLN A 8 7.19 18.77 -32.32
C GLN A 8 6.55 17.41 -32.67
N LYS A 9 7.16 16.32 -32.24
CA LYS A 9 6.44 15.06 -32.07
C LYS A 9 5.31 15.36 -31.11
N SER A 10 4.15 15.60 -31.64
CA SER A 10 2.89 15.55 -30.91
C SER A 10 2.83 14.15 -30.30
N PHE A 11 3.19 14.06 -29.03
CA PHE A 11 2.99 12.87 -28.23
C PHE A 11 1.49 12.65 -28.16
N ASN A 12 1.02 11.81 -29.07
CA ASN A 12 -0.39 11.66 -29.37
C ASN A 12 -1.07 11.08 -28.12
N LEU A 13 -1.98 11.85 -27.51
CA LEU A 13 -2.84 11.39 -26.42
C LEU A 13 -3.59 10.10 -26.76
N THR A 14 -3.73 9.81 -28.06
CA THR A 14 -4.20 8.53 -28.61
C THR A 14 -3.30 7.35 -28.18
N TYR A 15 -1.99 7.55 -27.94
CA TYR A 15 -1.11 6.50 -27.43
C TYR A 15 -1.42 6.19 -25.95
N ILE A 16 -1.68 7.22 -25.15
CA ILE A 16 -2.14 7.06 -23.76
C ILE A 16 -3.52 6.39 -23.75
N ARG A 17 -4.46 6.85 -24.57
CA ARG A 17 -5.77 6.19 -24.77
C ARG A 17 -5.65 4.72 -25.19
N ASN A 18 -4.68 4.36 -26.01
CA ASN A 18 -4.49 2.98 -26.46
C ASN A 18 -3.91 2.07 -25.33
N LYS A 19 -3.07 2.58 -24.43
CA LYS A 19 -2.64 1.84 -23.22
C LYS A 19 -3.80 1.63 -22.23
N TYR A 20 -4.72 2.58 -22.11
CA TYR A 20 -6.00 2.39 -21.38
C TYR A 20 -6.96 1.42 -22.09
N LYS A 21 -6.86 1.23 -23.42
CA LYS A 21 -7.69 0.31 -24.20
C LYS A 21 -7.53 -1.17 -23.81
N TYR A 22 -6.48 -1.58 -23.11
CA TYR A 22 -6.41 -2.93 -22.53
C TYR A 22 -7.51 -3.21 -21.50
N HIS A 23 -8.26 -2.18 -21.07
CA HIS A 23 -9.41 -2.32 -20.18
C HIS A 23 -10.76 -2.45 -20.92
N GLN A 24 -10.77 -2.25 -22.24
CA GLN A 24 -12.01 -2.22 -23.03
C GLN A 24 -12.06 -3.37 -24.02
N MET A 25 -12.55 -4.52 -23.59
CA MET A 25 -13.07 -5.54 -24.51
C MET A 25 -14.49 -5.20 -25.00
N ASN A 26 -15.10 -4.08 -24.55
CA ASN A 26 -16.41 -3.60 -25.00
C ASN A 26 -16.34 -2.13 -25.43
N ASN A 27 -16.74 -1.83 -26.67
CA ASN A 27 -16.69 -0.49 -27.29
C ASN A 27 -17.60 0.58 -26.63
N ASN A 28 -18.34 0.26 -25.56
CA ASN A 28 -19.30 1.14 -24.88
C ASN A 28 -18.89 1.58 -23.49
N LEU A 29 -17.62 1.39 -23.07
CA LEU A 29 -17.14 1.78 -21.75
C LEU A 29 -16.29 3.05 -21.84
N ASN A 30 -16.43 3.96 -20.83
CA ASN A 30 -15.56 5.11 -20.70
C ASN A 30 -14.15 4.71 -20.17
N SER A 31 -13.22 5.68 -19.99
CA SER A 31 -11.82 5.39 -19.64
C SER A 31 -11.64 4.72 -18.26
N ILE A 32 -12.64 4.76 -17.39
CA ILE A 32 -12.65 4.08 -16.10
C ILE A 32 -13.53 2.82 -16.05
N GLY A 33 -14.00 2.34 -17.21
CA GLY A 33 -14.72 1.08 -17.35
C GLY A 33 -16.20 1.13 -16.99
N LEU A 34 -16.86 2.29 -17.07
CA LEU A 34 -18.29 2.46 -16.81
C LEU A 34 -19.06 2.68 -18.12
N LYS A 35 -20.30 2.16 -18.20
CA LYS A 35 -21.24 2.38 -19.31
C LYS A 35 -21.97 3.72 -19.16
N LYS A 36 -21.21 4.82 -19.12
CA LYS A 36 -21.74 6.17 -18.90
C LYS A 36 -20.81 7.19 -19.53
N ASN A 37 -21.35 8.28 -20.09
CA ASN A 37 -20.52 9.32 -20.66
C ASN A 37 -19.67 10.00 -19.58
N PRO A 38 -18.41 10.38 -19.85
CA PRO A 38 -17.57 11.09 -18.88
C PRO A 38 -18.26 12.34 -18.31
N SER A 39 -18.92 13.15 -19.14
CA SER A 39 -19.62 14.37 -18.73
C SER A 39 -20.82 14.17 -17.78
N GLU A 40 -21.34 12.94 -17.74
CA GLU A 40 -22.41 12.52 -16.82
C GLU A 40 -21.89 11.77 -15.63
N THR A 41 -20.62 11.32 -15.67
CA THR A 41 -19.99 10.50 -14.64
C THR A 41 -19.35 11.38 -13.58
N THR A 42 -19.78 11.24 -12.35
CA THR A 42 -19.19 11.90 -11.18
C THR A 42 -18.17 10.98 -10.51
N VAL A 43 -16.95 11.45 -10.30
CA VAL A 43 -15.88 10.69 -9.65
C VAL A 43 -15.35 11.43 -8.43
N VAL A 44 -15.14 10.70 -7.36
CA VAL A 44 -14.39 11.19 -6.20
C VAL A 44 -12.93 10.78 -6.38
N VAL A 45 -12.01 11.73 -6.28
CA VAL A 45 -10.56 11.46 -6.32
C VAL A 45 -9.97 11.67 -4.94
N ALA A 46 -9.36 10.61 -4.39
CA ALA A 46 -8.60 10.70 -3.13
C ALA A 46 -7.29 11.46 -3.38
N MET A 47 -7.20 12.69 -2.88
CA MET A 47 -6.06 13.59 -3.10
C MET A 47 -5.21 13.67 -1.83
N SER A 48 -3.99 13.16 -1.90
CA SER A 48 -3.02 13.19 -0.78
C SER A 48 -2.06 14.40 -0.83
N GLY A 49 -2.16 15.25 -1.85
CA GLY A 49 -1.19 16.34 -2.09
C GLY A 49 0.13 15.88 -2.72
N GLY A 50 0.26 14.59 -3.05
CA GLY A 50 1.38 14.06 -3.82
C GLY A 50 1.14 14.13 -5.33
N VAL A 51 2.21 13.89 -6.12
CA VAL A 51 2.17 13.93 -7.59
C VAL A 51 1.15 12.94 -8.19
N ASP A 52 1.06 11.74 -7.64
CA ASP A 52 0.25 10.66 -8.20
C ASP A 52 -1.25 10.98 -8.14
N SER A 53 -1.77 11.27 -6.96
CA SER A 53 -3.18 11.61 -6.77
C SER A 53 -3.58 12.90 -7.49
N SER A 54 -2.68 13.88 -7.55
CA SER A 54 -2.89 15.13 -8.30
C SER A 54 -2.93 14.91 -9.80
N THR A 55 -2.05 14.04 -10.32
CA THR A 55 -2.06 13.66 -11.75
C THR A 55 -3.35 12.96 -12.11
N VAL A 56 -3.82 12.05 -11.28
CA VAL A 56 -5.09 11.35 -11.48
C VAL A 56 -6.27 12.33 -11.52
N ALA A 57 -6.33 13.29 -10.59
CA ALA A 57 -7.37 14.32 -10.60
C ALA A 57 -7.36 15.12 -11.92
N GLY A 58 -6.18 15.52 -12.38
CA GLY A 58 -6.02 16.23 -13.66
C GLY A 58 -6.39 15.39 -14.88
N MET A 59 -6.06 14.09 -14.87
CA MET A 59 -6.46 13.16 -15.94
C MET A 59 -7.98 13.02 -16.01
N MET A 60 -8.64 12.82 -14.87
CA MET A 60 -10.11 12.69 -14.81
C MET A 60 -10.80 13.99 -15.29
N LYS A 61 -10.35 15.14 -14.85
CA LYS A 61 -10.89 16.44 -15.32
C LYS A 61 -10.71 16.61 -16.84
N LYS A 62 -9.52 16.27 -17.35
CA LYS A 62 -9.21 16.37 -18.78
C LYS A 62 -10.04 15.39 -19.64
N ASP A 63 -10.34 14.21 -19.12
CA ASP A 63 -11.20 13.23 -19.78
C ASP A 63 -12.69 13.63 -19.74
N GLY A 64 -13.03 14.74 -19.07
CA GLY A 64 -14.37 15.32 -19.05
C GLY A 64 -15.27 14.82 -17.91
N TYR A 65 -14.71 14.16 -16.90
CA TYR A 65 -15.48 13.73 -15.72
C TYR A 65 -15.84 14.88 -14.80
N LYS A 66 -16.96 14.76 -14.07
CA LYS A 66 -17.28 15.61 -12.93
C LYS A 66 -16.42 15.15 -11.73
N VAL A 67 -15.40 15.91 -11.39
CA VAL A 67 -14.40 15.52 -10.38
C VAL A 67 -14.65 16.24 -9.07
N ILE A 68 -14.72 15.47 -7.97
CA ILE A 68 -14.69 15.97 -6.59
C ILE A 68 -13.41 15.45 -5.95
N GLY A 69 -12.49 16.36 -5.61
CA GLY A 69 -11.28 16.03 -4.86
C GLY A 69 -11.56 15.90 -3.37
N ILE A 70 -11.05 14.86 -2.70
CA ILE A 70 -11.16 14.73 -1.25
C ILE A 70 -9.79 14.47 -0.65
N THR A 71 -9.41 15.28 0.34
CA THR A 71 -8.22 15.08 1.16
C THR A 71 -8.61 14.69 2.57
N LEU A 72 -8.01 13.61 3.10
CA LEU A 72 -8.19 13.20 4.49
C LEU A 72 -7.08 13.81 5.35
N LYS A 73 -7.43 14.57 6.39
CA LYS A 73 -6.51 14.95 7.45
C LYS A 73 -6.46 13.81 8.47
N LEU A 74 -5.39 13.01 8.41
CA LEU A 74 -5.27 11.77 9.18
C LEU A 74 -4.49 11.94 10.48
N TYR A 75 -3.54 12.88 10.51
CA TYR A 75 -2.62 13.06 11.61
C TYR A 75 -2.41 14.54 11.90
N ASP A 76 -2.18 14.86 13.19
CA ASP A 76 -1.83 16.20 13.63
C ASP A 76 -0.52 16.08 14.46
N ASP A 77 0.55 16.59 13.93
CA ASP A 77 1.88 16.50 14.57
C ASP A 77 2.12 17.57 15.63
N GLY A 78 1.12 18.45 15.86
CA GLY A 78 1.19 19.52 16.85
C GLY A 78 2.26 20.59 16.54
N LYS A 79 2.87 20.55 15.36
CA LYS A 79 3.85 21.53 14.90
C LYS A 79 3.23 22.34 13.76
N GLU A 80 3.30 23.65 13.90
CA GLU A 80 2.98 24.56 12.80
C GLU A 80 3.87 24.27 11.59
N VAL A 81 3.25 24.13 10.46
CA VAL A 81 3.66 24.08 9.03
C VAL A 81 5.17 24.15 8.70
N ALA A 82 6.07 23.55 9.46
CA ALA A 82 7.50 23.52 9.15
C ALA A 82 7.95 22.11 8.75
N ALA A 83 8.18 21.94 7.44
CA ALA A 83 9.10 20.97 6.83
C ALA A 83 8.99 19.50 7.26
N SER A 84 7.81 18.88 7.22
CA SER A 84 7.76 17.42 7.32
C SER A 84 7.52 16.78 5.93
N LYS A 85 8.34 15.79 5.59
CA LYS A 85 8.16 14.94 4.37
C LYS A 85 7.04 13.92 4.54
N GLN A 86 6.06 14.18 5.41
CA GLN A 86 4.99 13.26 5.80
C GLN A 86 3.76 13.44 4.93
N CYS A 87 3.17 12.34 4.44
CA CYS A 87 1.85 12.33 3.81
C CYS A 87 0.79 12.91 4.75
N CYS A 88 -0.11 13.74 4.20
CA CYS A 88 -1.20 14.40 4.95
C CYS A 88 -0.74 15.46 5.97
N SER A 89 0.47 16.00 5.80
CA SER A 89 0.94 17.19 6.49
C SER A 89 0.10 18.43 6.10
N GLY A 90 0.19 19.51 6.87
CA GLY A 90 -0.43 20.79 6.51
C GLY A 90 -0.03 21.25 5.11
N GLN A 91 1.23 21.03 4.70
CA GLN A 91 1.74 21.33 3.37
C GLN A 91 1.06 20.48 2.28
N ASP A 92 0.87 19.18 2.52
CA ASP A 92 0.21 18.28 1.55
C ASP A 92 -1.25 18.67 1.31
N ILE A 93 -1.96 19.06 2.36
CA ILE A 93 -3.34 19.58 2.26
C ILE A 93 -3.37 20.86 1.43
N MET A 94 -2.41 21.78 1.65
CA MET A 94 -2.28 23.00 0.87
C MET A 94 -1.95 22.73 -0.59
N ASP A 95 -1.07 21.76 -0.86
CA ASP A 95 -0.72 21.34 -2.22
C ASP A 95 -1.94 20.73 -2.94
N ALA A 96 -2.71 19.86 -2.28
CA ALA A 96 -3.95 19.31 -2.82
C ALA A 96 -4.97 20.42 -3.14
N LYS A 97 -5.12 21.41 -2.24
CA LYS A 97 -6.02 22.56 -2.45
C LYS A 97 -5.58 23.40 -3.65
N ARG A 98 -4.28 23.71 -3.78
CA ARG A 98 -3.73 24.44 -4.93
C ARG A 98 -3.96 23.71 -6.25
N VAL A 99 -3.73 22.37 -6.24
CA VAL A 99 -4.01 21.53 -7.42
C VAL A 99 -5.48 21.57 -7.78
N ALA A 100 -6.39 21.42 -6.81
CA ALA A 100 -7.83 21.46 -7.05
C ALA A 100 -8.29 22.80 -7.61
N GLN A 101 -7.80 23.93 -7.06
CA GLN A 101 -8.05 25.28 -7.59
C GLN A 101 -7.56 25.42 -9.03
N LYS A 102 -6.35 24.94 -9.34
CA LYS A 102 -5.78 24.98 -10.68
C LYS A 102 -6.57 24.16 -11.70
N LEU A 103 -7.09 23.01 -11.28
CA LEU A 103 -7.90 22.12 -12.12
C LEU A 103 -9.36 22.58 -12.20
N ASP A 104 -9.74 23.61 -11.45
CA ASP A 104 -11.13 24.05 -11.33
C ASP A 104 -12.07 22.88 -10.99
N ILE A 105 -11.76 22.18 -9.86
CA ILE A 105 -12.55 21.09 -9.31
C ILE A 105 -12.96 21.40 -7.88
N GLU A 106 -14.12 20.90 -7.47
CA GLU A 106 -14.55 20.92 -6.08
C GLU A 106 -13.56 20.15 -5.20
N HIS A 107 -13.22 20.68 -4.00
CA HIS A 107 -12.29 20.03 -3.08
C HIS A 107 -12.80 20.09 -1.65
N LYS A 108 -12.88 18.93 -1.01
CA LYS A 108 -13.28 18.77 0.39
C LYS A 108 -12.12 18.27 1.24
N ILE A 109 -12.02 18.79 2.46
CA ILE A 109 -11.07 18.30 3.47
C ILE A 109 -11.89 17.64 4.57
N LEU A 110 -11.61 16.39 4.87
CA LEU A 110 -12.27 15.61 5.91
C LEU A 110 -11.30 15.30 7.04
N TYR A 111 -11.78 15.46 8.26
CA TYR A 111 -10.96 15.32 9.47
C TYR A 111 -11.17 13.95 10.09
N TYR A 112 -10.13 13.09 10.01
CA TYR A 112 -10.18 11.68 10.43
C TYR A 112 -9.13 11.32 11.49
N GLN A 113 -8.56 12.31 12.19
CA GLN A 113 -7.45 12.10 13.13
C GLN A 113 -7.78 11.07 14.22
N ASN A 114 -8.96 11.17 14.84
CA ASN A 114 -9.37 10.25 15.92
C ASN A 114 -9.54 8.82 15.41
N LYS A 115 -10.22 8.64 14.26
CA LYS A 115 -10.41 7.32 13.66
C LYS A 115 -9.09 6.72 13.19
N PHE A 116 -8.21 7.55 12.63
CA PHE A 116 -6.86 7.11 12.20
C PHE A 116 -6.01 6.68 13.40
N LYS A 117 -6.06 7.46 14.49
CA LYS A 117 -5.37 7.08 15.72
C LYS A 117 -5.85 5.72 16.23
N GLN A 118 -7.15 5.54 16.42
CA GLN A 118 -7.72 4.31 16.95
C GLN A 118 -7.55 3.10 16.02
N GLY A 119 -7.81 3.27 14.72
CA GLY A 119 -7.82 2.18 13.74
C GLY A 119 -6.45 1.83 13.18
N VAL A 120 -5.48 2.73 13.22
CA VAL A 120 -4.17 2.54 12.57
C VAL A 120 -3.02 2.67 13.56
N ILE A 121 -2.93 3.81 14.30
CA ILE A 121 -1.78 4.05 15.17
C ILE A 121 -1.80 3.13 16.39
N ASP A 122 -2.94 3.01 17.06
CA ASP A 122 -3.06 2.15 18.25
C ASP A 122 -2.80 0.67 17.87
N ASN A 123 -3.33 0.20 16.73
CA ASN A 123 -3.04 -1.14 16.21
C ASN A 123 -1.55 -1.35 15.89
N PHE A 124 -0.92 -0.36 15.26
CA PHE A 124 0.53 -0.38 14.98
C PHE A 124 1.36 -0.52 16.26
N VAL A 125 1.05 0.25 17.27
CA VAL A 125 1.75 0.22 18.56
C VAL A 125 1.53 -1.13 19.26
N ASP A 126 0.28 -1.59 19.34
CA ASP A 126 -0.08 -2.84 20.01
C ASP A 126 0.54 -4.07 19.33
N SER A 127 0.69 -4.06 17.99
CA SER A 127 1.38 -5.13 17.25
C SER A 127 2.87 -5.20 17.61
N TYR A 128 3.57 -4.07 17.67
CA TYR A 128 4.98 -4.06 18.11
C TYR A 128 5.15 -4.56 19.54
N LEU A 129 4.23 -4.25 20.44
CA LEU A 129 4.24 -4.76 21.82
C LEU A 129 4.03 -6.28 21.89
N LYS A 130 3.39 -6.86 20.89
CA LYS A 130 3.24 -8.31 20.72
C LYS A 130 4.42 -8.98 20.00
N GLY A 131 5.46 -8.21 19.64
CA GLY A 131 6.61 -8.72 18.87
C GLY A 131 6.32 -8.97 17.39
N GLU A 132 5.27 -8.36 16.86
CA GLU A 132 4.86 -8.43 15.46
C GLU A 132 5.40 -7.23 14.66
N THR A 133 5.46 -7.38 13.34
CA THR A 133 5.86 -6.31 12.42
C THR A 133 4.65 -5.84 11.62
N PRO A 134 3.90 -4.82 12.07
CA PRO A 134 2.66 -4.40 11.44
C PRO A 134 2.85 -3.70 10.10
N ILE A 135 1.78 -3.68 9.30
CA ILE A 135 1.70 -2.95 8.03
C ILE A 135 0.57 -1.91 8.13
N PRO A 136 0.82 -0.73 8.73
CA PRO A 136 -0.23 0.26 8.97
C PRO A 136 -0.87 0.79 7.68
N CYS A 137 -0.18 0.74 6.53
CA CYS A 137 -0.74 1.14 5.25
C CYS A 137 -1.91 0.24 4.81
N VAL A 138 -1.87 -1.08 5.09
CA VAL A 138 -3.00 -1.99 4.83
C VAL A 138 -4.18 -1.62 5.72
N GLN A 139 -3.94 -1.41 7.02
CA GLN A 139 -4.98 -1.00 7.97
C GLN A 139 -5.61 0.35 7.58
N CYS A 140 -4.79 1.34 7.19
CA CYS A 140 -5.26 2.63 6.73
C CYS A 140 -6.13 2.52 5.48
N ASN A 141 -5.72 1.72 4.49
CA ASN A 141 -6.52 1.48 3.29
C ASN A 141 -7.85 0.82 3.63
N GLN A 142 -7.83 -0.20 4.49
CA GLN A 142 -9.02 -0.96 4.87
C GLN A 142 -10.01 -0.13 5.72
N THR A 143 -9.53 0.54 6.78
CA THR A 143 -10.39 1.14 7.81
C THR A 143 -10.77 2.58 7.50
N VAL A 144 -9.87 3.38 6.93
CA VAL A 144 -10.09 4.82 6.72
C VAL A 144 -10.34 5.13 5.25
N LYS A 145 -9.40 4.78 4.37
CA LYS A 145 -9.50 5.19 2.96
C LYS A 145 -10.63 4.48 2.21
N PHE A 146 -10.72 3.15 2.32
CA PHE A 146 -11.68 2.38 1.54
C PHE A 146 -12.96 2.02 2.29
N LYS A 147 -13.05 2.29 3.58
CA LYS A 147 -14.31 2.17 4.33
C LYS A 147 -15.01 3.52 4.39
N ASP A 148 -14.37 4.50 5.00
CA ASP A 148 -15.02 5.79 5.27
C ASP A 148 -15.12 6.65 4.00
N LEU A 149 -14.02 6.77 3.22
CA LEU A 149 -14.04 7.55 1.98
C LEU A 149 -14.95 6.93 0.90
N PHE A 150 -15.06 5.60 0.88
CA PHE A 150 -16.01 4.89 0.04
C PHE A 150 -17.46 5.28 0.38
N GLN A 151 -17.80 5.34 1.68
CA GLN A 151 -19.14 5.78 2.12
C GLN A 151 -19.39 7.24 1.71
N VAL A 152 -18.42 8.13 1.95
CA VAL A 152 -18.53 9.54 1.53
C VAL A 152 -18.73 9.66 0.01
N ALA A 153 -18.03 8.87 -0.79
CA ALA A 153 -18.20 8.89 -2.24
C ALA A 153 -19.62 8.42 -2.65
N LYS A 154 -20.18 7.43 -1.98
CA LYS A 154 -21.58 6.99 -2.19
C LYS A 154 -22.58 8.08 -1.77
N ASP A 155 -22.38 8.73 -0.64
CA ASP A 155 -23.24 9.81 -0.14
C ASP A 155 -23.25 11.01 -1.11
N LEU A 156 -22.11 11.28 -1.76
CA LEU A 156 -21.98 12.27 -2.84
C LEU A 156 -22.54 11.77 -4.18
N LYS A 157 -23.13 10.59 -4.23
CA LYS A 157 -23.69 9.95 -5.43
C LYS A 157 -22.66 9.86 -6.57
N ALA A 158 -21.38 9.68 -6.23
CA ALA A 158 -20.35 9.47 -7.22
C ALA A 158 -20.44 8.07 -7.83
N ASP A 159 -20.04 7.93 -9.07
CA ASP A 159 -20.07 6.67 -9.81
C ASP A 159 -18.83 5.79 -9.51
N ALA A 160 -17.73 6.41 -9.07
CA ALA A 160 -16.50 5.71 -8.71
C ALA A 160 -15.65 6.51 -7.70
N LEU A 161 -14.85 5.79 -6.93
CA LEU A 161 -13.76 6.34 -6.11
C LEU A 161 -12.41 6.05 -6.80
N ILE A 162 -11.67 7.11 -7.11
CA ILE A 162 -10.41 7.06 -7.84
C ILE A 162 -9.25 7.31 -6.89
N THR A 163 -8.18 6.55 -7.02
CA THR A 163 -6.96 6.76 -6.22
C THR A 163 -5.70 6.71 -7.08
N GLY A 164 -4.64 7.35 -6.59
CA GLY A 164 -3.31 7.35 -7.21
C GLY A 164 -2.46 6.12 -6.90
N HIS A 165 -3.06 4.99 -6.49
CA HIS A 165 -2.30 3.77 -6.26
C HIS A 165 -1.86 3.12 -7.57
N TYR A 166 -0.61 2.64 -7.60
CA TYR A 166 -0.07 1.81 -8.67
C TYR A 166 -0.57 0.38 -8.51
N VAL A 167 -1.77 0.14 -8.98
CA VAL A 167 -2.43 -1.16 -9.04
C VAL A 167 -3.26 -1.19 -10.31
N LYS A 168 -3.22 -2.27 -11.05
CA LYS A 168 -4.02 -2.42 -12.26
C LYS A 168 -5.37 -3.07 -11.91
N SER A 169 -6.46 -2.48 -12.35
CA SER A 169 -7.80 -3.05 -12.28
C SER A 169 -8.31 -3.41 -13.67
N VAL A 170 -8.90 -4.60 -13.81
CA VAL A 170 -9.49 -5.08 -15.06
C VAL A 170 -10.88 -5.59 -14.77
N THR A 171 -11.87 -5.04 -15.49
CA THR A 171 -13.27 -5.47 -15.37
C THR A 171 -13.58 -6.46 -16.50
N VAL A 172 -13.99 -7.67 -16.12
CA VAL A 172 -14.46 -8.73 -17.03
C VAL A 172 -15.81 -9.20 -16.49
N ASP A 173 -16.82 -9.27 -17.33
CA ASP A 173 -18.17 -9.75 -16.97
C ASP A 173 -18.77 -9.06 -15.73
N ASN A 174 -18.62 -7.73 -15.68
CA ASN A 174 -19.03 -6.86 -14.58
C ASN A 174 -18.30 -7.12 -13.23
N GLN A 175 -17.24 -7.92 -13.22
CA GLN A 175 -16.39 -8.13 -12.06
C GLN A 175 -15.04 -7.44 -12.25
N THR A 176 -14.68 -6.58 -11.32
CA THR A 176 -13.36 -5.94 -11.29
C THR A 176 -12.37 -6.84 -10.57
N ASN A 177 -11.27 -7.16 -11.22
CA ASN A 177 -10.15 -7.90 -10.67
C ASN A 177 -8.95 -6.99 -10.50
N MET A 178 -8.17 -7.23 -9.44
CA MET A 178 -6.96 -6.49 -9.12
C MET A 178 -5.73 -7.25 -9.62
N TYR A 179 -4.78 -6.52 -10.20
CA TYR A 179 -3.53 -7.05 -10.69
C TYR A 179 -2.37 -6.19 -10.22
N ARG A 180 -1.17 -6.74 -10.20
CA ARG A 180 0.04 -5.96 -10.02
C ARG A 180 0.13 -4.84 -11.07
N ALA A 181 0.73 -3.73 -10.69
CA ALA A 181 1.00 -2.64 -11.62
C ALA A 181 1.98 -3.05 -12.72
N ILE A 182 1.96 -2.34 -13.86
CA ILE A 182 2.98 -2.50 -14.91
C ILE A 182 4.35 -2.03 -14.41
N ASP A 183 4.40 -0.95 -13.64
CA ASP A 183 5.61 -0.52 -12.94
C ASP A 183 5.81 -1.39 -11.69
N GLU A 184 6.58 -2.45 -11.83
CA GLU A 184 6.83 -3.43 -10.75
C GLU A 184 7.54 -2.81 -9.56
N ASN A 185 8.35 -1.75 -9.76
CA ASN A 185 9.05 -1.04 -8.70
C ASN A 185 8.09 -0.16 -7.86
N ARG A 186 6.91 0.12 -8.40
CA ARG A 186 5.87 0.95 -7.77
C ARG A 186 4.62 0.15 -7.42
N ASP A 187 4.60 -1.15 -7.68
CA ASP A 187 3.46 -2.00 -7.40
C ASP A 187 3.01 -1.94 -5.94
N GLN A 188 1.77 -1.54 -5.73
CA GLN A 188 1.14 -1.38 -4.41
C GLN A 188 0.06 -2.42 -4.14
N SER A 189 -0.06 -3.44 -4.97
CA SER A 189 -1.09 -4.48 -4.84
C SER A 189 -1.00 -5.22 -3.49
N TYR A 190 0.22 -5.38 -2.94
CA TYR A 190 0.46 -5.93 -1.63
C TYR A 190 -0.29 -5.19 -0.51
N PHE A 191 -0.41 -3.87 -0.59
CA PHE A 191 -1.07 -3.05 0.41
C PHE A 191 -2.59 -3.00 0.27
N LEU A 192 -3.13 -3.55 -0.81
CA LEU A 192 -4.55 -3.49 -1.14
C LEU A 192 -5.25 -4.85 -1.11
N PHE A 193 -4.55 -5.93 -0.74
CA PHE A 193 -5.11 -7.28 -0.71
C PHE A 193 -6.36 -7.39 0.18
N ASN A 194 -6.45 -6.54 1.20
CA ASN A 194 -7.54 -6.55 2.19
C ASN A 194 -8.74 -5.65 1.79
N THR A 195 -8.84 -5.31 0.50
CA THR A 195 -9.99 -4.60 -0.08
C THR A 195 -11.16 -5.57 -0.24
N SER A 196 -12.40 -5.14 0.07
CA SER A 196 -13.57 -5.97 -0.18
C SER A 196 -13.94 -6.03 -1.68
N ARG A 197 -14.69 -7.05 -2.07
CA ARG A 197 -15.21 -7.15 -3.46
C ARG A 197 -16.08 -5.95 -3.84
N GLU A 198 -16.93 -5.49 -2.94
CA GLU A 198 -17.78 -4.31 -3.16
C GLU A 198 -16.93 -3.07 -3.40
N GLN A 199 -15.93 -2.85 -2.54
CA GLN A 199 -14.99 -1.73 -2.70
C GLN A 199 -14.22 -1.82 -4.01
N LEU A 200 -13.72 -3.02 -4.37
CA LEU A 200 -12.95 -3.21 -5.60
C LEU A 200 -13.77 -2.90 -6.86
N ASN A 201 -15.05 -3.25 -6.87
CA ASN A 201 -15.96 -2.92 -7.98
C ASN A 201 -16.19 -1.41 -8.14
N TYR A 202 -16.02 -0.63 -7.09
CA TYR A 202 -16.22 0.82 -7.08
C TYR A 202 -14.92 1.62 -7.23
N LEU A 203 -13.79 1.05 -6.81
CA LEU A 203 -12.46 1.65 -6.90
C LEU A 203 -11.92 1.63 -8.34
N ARG A 204 -11.18 2.70 -8.70
CA ARG A 204 -10.45 2.76 -9.97
C ARG A 204 -9.02 3.25 -9.73
N PHE A 205 -8.09 2.69 -10.48
CA PHE A 205 -6.66 2.89 -10.32
C PHE A 205 -6.02 3.27 -11.67
N PRO A 206 -6.14 4.53 -12.12
CA PRO A 206 -5.67 4.94 -13.45
C PRO A 206 -4.17 4.77 -13.67
N LEU A 207 -3.35 4.77 -12.61
CA LEU A 207 -1.89 4.67 -12.70
C LEU A 207 -1.37 3.23 -12.83
N GLY A 208 -2.22 2.22 -12.65
CA GLY A 208 -1.78 0.83 -12.68
C GLY A 208 -1.25 0.34 -14.04
N GLY A 209 -1.61 1.02 -15.12
CA GLY A 209 -1.13 0.78 -16.48
C GLY A 209 0.01 1.71 -16.93
N MET A 210 0.64 2.45 -16.01
CA MET A 210 1.61 3.51 -16.31
C MET A 210 2.91 3.32 -15.54
N LEU A 211 4.01 3.79 -16.13
CA LEU A 211 5.28 3.96 -15.44
C LEU A 211 5.27 5.28 -14.65
N LYS A 212 6.07 5.36 -13.61
CA LYS A 212 6.19 6.57 -12.77
C LYS A 212 6.61 7.82 -13.58
N ASP A 213 7.52 7.66 -14.52
CA ASP A 213 7.99 8.77 -15.35
C ASP A 213 6.89 9.29 -16.30
N GLU A 214 6.00 8.40 -16.77
CA GLU A 214 4.82 8.80 -17.54
C GLU A 214 3.88 9.65 -16.67
N THR A 215 3.64 9.23 -15.41
CA THR A 215 2.83 10.00 -14.45
C THR A 215 3.42 11.40 -14.21
N ARG A 216 4.73 11.50 -13.96
CA ARG A 216 5.39 12.80 -13.79
C ARG A 216 5.35 13.65 -15.06
N SER A 217 5.50 13.04 -16.23
CA SER A 217 5.37 13.74 -17.51
C SER A 217 3.97 14.35 -17.70
N ILE A 218 2.91 13.63 -17.30
CA ILE A 218 1.54 14.14 -17.33
C ILE A 218 1.37 15.29 -16.33
N ALA A 219 1.87 15.15 -15.10
CA ALA A 219 1.85 16.19 -14.09
C ALA A 219 2.48 17.50 -14.61
N LYS A 220 3.64 17.41 -15.28
CA LYS A 220 4.31 18.54 -15.92
C LYS A 220 3.49 19.15 -17.05
N LYS A 221 2.90 18.33 -17.93
CA LYS A 221 2.02 18.80 -19.01
C LYS A 221 0.76 19.52 -18.51
N LEU A 222 0.27 19.11 -17.35
CA LEU A 222 -0.85 19.76 -16.65
C LEU A 222 -0.37 20.97 -15.81
N ASN A 223 0.94 21.27 -15.83
CA ASN A 223 1.59 22.32 -15.05
C ASN A 223 1.28 22.22 -13.54
N LEU A 224 1.15 21.02 -12.99
CA LEU A 224 0.87 20.85 -11.56
C LEU A 224 2.09 21.24 -10.73
N ASN A 225 1.89 22.05 -9.69
CA ASN A 225 2.95 22.51 -8.78
C ASN A 225 3.64 21.38 -7.99
N VAL A 226 3.07 20.18 -8.00
CA VAL A 226 3.59 18.99 -7.33
C VAL A 226 4.34 18.04 -8.27
N ALA A 227 4.54 18.40 -9.54
CA ALA A 227 5.14 17.51 -10.55
C ALA A 227 6.54 17.00 -10.17
N ASP A 228 7.35 17.82 -9.54
CA ASP A 228 8.71 17.48 -9.10
C ASP A 228 8.79 17.11 -7.61
N LYS A 229 7.65 17.05 -6.91
CA LYS A 229 7.59 16.65 -5.51
C LYS A 229 8.11 15.22 -5.33
N PRO A 230 9.02 14.97 -4.36
CA PRO A 230 9.50 13.62 -4.07
C PRO A 230 8.37 12.72 -3.56
N ASP A 231 8.48 11.42 -3.82
CA ASP A 231 7.54 10.46 -3.30
C ASP A 231 7.71 10.30 -1.78
N SER A 232 6.60 10.01 -1.08
CA SER A 232 6.68 9.59 0.32
C SER A 232 7.39 8.24 0.40
N GLN A 233 8.45 8.17 1.21
CA GLN A 233 9.31 6.99 1.29
C GLN A 233 8.98 6.10 2.49
N ASP A 234 8.19 6.57 3.46
CA ASP A 234 7.97 5.89 4.72
C ASP A 234 6.50 5.99 5.19
N ILE A 235 6.21 5.35 6.32
CA ILE A 235 4.90 5.39 6.97
C ILE A 235 4.58 6.84 7.35
N CYS A 236 3.42 7.31 6.94
CA CYS A 236 3.06 8.74 6.99
C CYS A 236 3.10 9.39 8.38
N PHE A 237 2.95 8.63 9.46
CA PHE A 237 3.01 9.13 10.83
C PHE A 237 4.31 8.76 11.58
N VAL A 238 5.28 8.16 10.88
CA VAL A 238 6.60 7.80 11.44
C VAL A 238 7.66 8.71 10.83
N PRO A 239 8.14 9.72 11.56
CA PRO A 239 9.19 10.61 11.05
C PRO A 239 10.52 9.86 10.92
N ASN A 240 11.16 9.96 9.75
CA ASN A 240 12.51 9.45 9.51
C ASN A 240 12.72 7.94 9.82
N GLY A 241 11.64 7.13 9.78
CA GLY A 241 11.72 5.70 10.09
C GLY A 241 11.94 5.39 11.58
N ASP A 242 11.76 6.34 12.48
CA ASP A 242 11.90 6.14 13.92
C ASP A 242 10.60 5.60 14.53
N TYR A 243 10.38 4.29 14.34
CA TYR A 243 9.22 3.57 14.88
C TYR A 243 9.20 3.57 16.41
N ALA A 244 10.39 3.45 17.02
CA ALA A 244 10.52 3.34 18.47
C ALA A 244 10.03 4.62 19.17
N SER A 245 10.40 5.80 18.69
CA SER A 245 9.95 7.07 19.28
C SER A 245 8.45 7.28 19.13
N VAL A 246 7.84 6.80 18.02
CA VAL A 246 6.37 6.82 17.86
C VAL A 246 5.71 5.92 18.89
N ILE A 247 6.21 4.69 19.08
CA ILE A 247 5.67 3.75 20.07
C ILE A 247 5.81 4.35 21.47
N GLN A 248 6.97 4.92 21.81
CA GLN A 248 7.21 5.56 23.10
C GLN A 248 6.24 6.71 23.39
N LYS A 249 5.91 7.51 22.37
CA LYS A 249 4.93 8.60 22.50
C LYS A 249 3.55 8.12 22.93
N PHE A 250 3.11 6.97 22.44
CA PHE A 250 1.77 6.42 22.72
C PHE A 250 1.75 5.40 23.86
N ARG A 251 2.89 4.77 24.18
CA ARG A 251 3.09 3.80 25.27
C ARG A 251 4.44 4.05 25.93
N PRO A 252 4.56 5.04 26.83
CA PRO A 252 5.84 5.41 27.48
C PRO A 252 6.52 4.24 28.20
N ASP A 253 5.72 3.31 28.75
CA ASP A 253 6.22 2.14 29.50
C ASP A 253 6.65 0.95 28.61
N SER A 254 6.73 1.13 27.29
CA SER A 254 7.06 0.07 26.33
C SER A 254 8.55 -0.29 26.27
N PHE A 255 9.42 0.56 26.83
CA PHE A 255 10.88 0.34 26.87
C PHE A 255 11.27 -0.46 28.11
N LYS A 256 11.00 -1.77 28.09
CA LYS A 256 11.41 -2.69 29.16
C LYS A 256 12.66 -3.44 28.74
N LYS A 257 13.72 -3.40 29.58
CA LYS A 257 14.91 -4.20 29.38
C LYS A 257 14.57 -5.68 29.40
N GLY A 258 15.18 -6.46 28.52
CA GLY A 258 14.99 -7.89 28.43
C GLY A 258 16.25 -8.59 27.93
N ASN A 259 16.19 -9.91 27.84
CA ASN A 259 17.33 -10.75 27.51
C ASN A 259 17.42 -11.00 25.99
N ILE A 260 18.66 -10.98 25.49
CA ILE A 260 19.01 -11.53 24.17
C ILE A 260 19.61 -12.90 24.42
N LYS A 261 19.01 -13.94 23.80
CA LYS A 261 19.40 -15.32 23.94
C LYS A 261 19.88 -15.91 22.61
N ASN A 262 20.82 -16.84 22.68
CA ASN A 262 21.17 -17.69 21.55
C ASN A 262 20.17 -18.87 21.39
N LEU A 263 20.38 -19.73 20.39
CA LEU A 263 19.51 -20.88 20.12
C LEU A 263 19.49 -21.90 21.26
N ASP A 264 20.54 -22.00 22.08
CA ASP A 264 20.63 -22.90 23.23
C ASP A 264 19.93 -22.32 24.47
N GLY A 265 19.33 -21.11 24.35
CA GLY A 265 18.66 -20.42 25.45
C GLY A 265 19.59 -19.69 26.40
N LYS A 266 20.90 -19.64 26.12
CA LYS A 266 21.88 -18.90 26.93
C LYS A 266 21.70 -17.39 26.70
N VAL A 267 21.69 -16.62 27.80
CA VAL A 267 21.68 -15.14 27.73
C VAL A 267 23.07 -14.68 27.27
N ILE A 268 23.09 -13.92 26.15
CA ILE A 268 24.31 -13.39 25.55
C ILE A 268 24.31 -11.86 25.47
N GLY A 269 23.22 -11.23 25.88
CA GLY A 269 23.10 -9.77 25.93
C GLY A 269 21.79 -9.31 26.55
N VAL A 270 21.61 -7.99 26.59
CA VAL A 270 20.42 -7.32 27.10
C VAL A 270 19.97 -6.28 26.06
N HIS A 271 18.66 -6.14 25.88
CA HIS A 271 18.08 -5.11 25.03
C HIS A 271 17.24 -4.10 25.81
N ASP A 272 17.01 -2.92 25.24
CA ASP A 272 16.25 -1.82 25.85
C ASP A 272 14.74 -1.82 25.46
N GLY A 273 14.23 -2.91 24.93
CA GLY A 273 12.83 -3.11 24.53
C GLY A 273 12.72 -3.91 23.23
N ILE A 274 11.78 -4.89 23.19
CA ILE A 274 11.53 -5.72 22.01
C ILE A 274 11.07 -4.91 20.80
N ILE A 275 10.48 -3.75 21.02
CA ILE A 275 9.98 -2.83 19.98
C ILE A 275 11.08 -2.30 19.04
N ASN A 276 12.36 -2.44 19.42
CA ASN A 276 13.51 -2.07 18.59
C ASN A 276 13.92 -3.17 17.61
N PHE A 277 13.20 -4.31 17.59
CA PHE A 277 13.63 -5.49 16.85
C PHE A 277 12.54 -6.02 15.91
N THR A 278 13.00 -6.57 14.80
CA THR A 278 12.16 -7.21 13.78
C THR A 278 12.83 -8.51 13.36
N ILE A 279 12.06 -9.55 13.03
CA ILE A 279 12.59 -10.82 12.51
C ILE A 279 13.45 -10.57 11.27
N GLY A 280 14.66 -11.15 11.24
CA GLY A 280 15.64 -10.96 10.18
C GLY A 280 16.54 -9.74 10.36
N GLN A 281 16.33 -8.92 11.39
CA GLN A 281 17.20 -7.78 11.69
C GLN A 281 18.61 -8.25 12.09
N ARG A 282 19.63 -7.62 11.48
CA ARG A 282 21.05 -7.84 11.79
C ARG A 282 21.67 -6.68 12.58
N LYS A 283 21.35 -5.45 12.16
CA LYS A 283 21.94 -4.25 12.77
C LYS A 283 21.24 -3.89 14.08
N GLY A 284 21.97 -3.35 15.05
CA GLY A 284 21.41 -2.84 16.30
C GLY A 284 21.18 -3.88 17.40
N ILE A 285 21.57 -5.15 17.21
CA ILE A 285 21.47 -6.22 18.23
C ILE A 285 22.42 -5.93 19.40
N LYS A 286 23.54 -5.23 19.15
CA LYS A 286 24.55 -4.84 20.17
C LYS A 286 25.18 -6.03 20.92
N VAL A 287 25.24 -7.19 20.28
CA VAL A 287 25.94 -8.40 20.78
C VAL A 287 27.05 -8.71 19.79
N SER A 288 28.25 -8.95 20.31
CA SER A 288 29.40 -9.40 19.52
C SER A 288 29.46 -10.92 19.53
N ASP A 289 29.55 -11.52 18.34
CA ASP A 289 29.80 -12.94 18.13
C ASP A 289 30.81 -13.11 16.98
N LYS A 290 31.32 -14.32 16.81
CA LYS A 290 32.22 -14.68 15.67
C LYS A 290 31.50 -14.51 14.34
N ASP A 291 30.23 -14.89 14.30
CA ASP A 291 29.36 -14.83 13.13
C ASP A 291 28.31 -13.75 13.23
N ALA A 292 27.77 -13.33 12.08
CA ALA A 292 26.71 -12.35 12.05
C ALA A 292 25.42 -12.93 12.64
N LEU A 293 24.91 -12.28 13.68
CA LEU A 293 23.66 -12.65 14.34
C LEU A 293 22.45 -11.94 13.70
N TYR A 294 21.35 -12.67 13.62
CA TYR A 294 20.06 -12.20 13.13
C TYR A 294 18.96 -12.49 14.15
N VAL A 295 17.99 -11.62 14.27
CA VAL A 295 16.80 -11.85 15.11
C VAL A 295 15.96 -12.98 14.48
N LEU A 296 15.83 -14.10 15.19
CA LEU A 296 15.12 -15.28 14.71
C LEU A 296 13.71 -15.38 15.30
N LYS A 297 13.53 -14.94 16.56
CA LYS A 297 12.26 -14.96 17.29
C LYS A 297 12.21 -13.82 18.28
N ILE A 298 11.02 -13.26 18.46
CA ILE A 298 10.68 -12.32 19.52
C ILE A 298 9.63 -12.97 20.40
N ASP A 299 9.92 -13.10 21.69
CA ASP A 299 8.99 -13.61 22.71
C ASP A 299 8.52 -12.43 23.56
N ALA A 300 7.39 -11.87 23.20
CA ALA A 300 6.88 -10.67 23.84
C ALA A 300 6.42 -10.91 25.28
N GLU A 301 5.90 -12.10 25.59
CA GLU A 301 5.43 -12.47 26.94
C GLU A 301 6.60 -12.50 27.92
N LYS A 302 7.75 -13.08 27.51
CA LYS A 302 8.95 -13.17 28.31
C LYS A 302 9.87 -11.97 28.15
N ASN A 303 9.55 -11.06 27.26
CA ASN A 303 10.39 -9.92 26.88
C ASN A 303 11.81 -10.37 26.48
N GLU A 304 11.89 -11.37 25.61
CA GLU A 304 13.13 -12.03 25.18
C GLU A 304 13.25 -12.03 23.65
N ILE A 305 14.50 -11.90 23.18
CA ILE A 305 14.86 -11.98 21.76
C ILE A 305 15.81 -13.15 21.57
N PHE A 306 15.51 -13.99 20.57
CA PHE A 306 16.38 -15.09 20.17
C PHE A 306 17.12 -14.71 18.89
N VAL A 307 18.44 -14.86 18.92
CA VAL A 307 19.31 -14.54 17.79
C VAL A 307 20.14 -15.76 17.39
N GLY A 308 20.55 -15.78 16.13
CA GLY A 308 21.38 -16.86 15.59
C GLY A 308 21.83 -16.57 14.16
N PRO A 309 22.48 -17.55 13.51
CA PRO A 309 23.01 -17.40 12.16
C PRO A 309 21.86 -17.33 11.12
N ARG A 310 22.19 -16.75 9.94
CA ARG A 310 21.21 -16.47 8.87
C ARG A 310 20.47 -17.71 8.39
N GLU A 311 21.13 -18.84 8.34
CA GLU A 311 20.59 -20.13 7.85
C GLU A 311 19.38 -20.62 8.66
N LYS A 312 19.17 -20.06 9.85
CA LYS A 312 18.03 -20.36 10.70
C LYS A 312 16.81 -19.43 10.46
N LEU A 313 16.93 -18.43 9.59
CA LEU A 313 15.82 -17.54 9.22
C LEU A 313 14.83 -18.18 8.24
N GLY A 314 15.33 -19.04 7.37
CA GLY A 314 14.55 -19.62 6.29
C GLY A 314 13.36 -20.44 6.78
N LYS A 315 12.16 -20.13 6.25
CA LYS A 315 10.93 -20.90 6.49
C LYS A 315 10.30 -21.27 5.16
N LYS A 316 9.63 -22.44 5.11
CA LYS A 316 8.79 -22.89 3.99
C LYS A 316 7.31 -22.82 4.34
N ASP A 317 6.96 -23.01 5.60
CA ASP A 317 5.59 -23.08 6.07
C ASP A 317 5.17 -21.77 6.71
N ILE A 318 4.06 -21.21 6.25
CA ILE A 318 3.53 -19.94 6.71
C ILE A 318 2.08 -20.14 7.15
N LYS A 319 1.82 -19.98 8.44
CA LYS A 319 0.47 -20.01 9.00
C LYS A 319 -0.18 -18.65 8.85
N LEU A 320 -1.41 -18.63 8.36
CA LEU A 320 -2.18 -17.40 8.12
C LEU A 320 -3.50 -17.41 8.89
N HIS A 321 -3.93 -16.21 9.28
CA HIS A 321 -5.25 -15.94 9.85
C HIS A 321 -5.91 -14.75 9.18
N ASP A 322 -7.20 -14.52 9.45
CA ASP A 322 -7.99 -13.41 8.93
C ASP A 322 -7.84 -13.26 7.40
N LEU A 323 -8.16 -14.33 6.69
CA LEU A 323 -8.07 -14.35 5.23
C LEU A 323 -9.09 -13.42 4.60
N ASN A 324 -8.65 -12.65 3.61
CA ASN A 324 -9.52 -11.92 2.68
C ASN A 324 -9.29 -12.45 1.27
N LEU A 325 -10.31 -13.07 0.68
CA LEU A 325 -10.24 -13.63 -0.68
C LEU A 325 -11.02 -12.76 -1.65
N LEU A 326 -10.32 -12.33 -2.71
CA LEU A 326 -10.89 -11.56 -3.81
C LEU A 326 -11.46 -12.43 -4.93
N VAL A 327 -11.30 -13.73 -4.82
CA VAL A 327 -11.74 -14.74 -5.78
C VAL A 327 -12.28 -15.97 -5.04
N ASN A 328 -12.94 -16.87 -5.77
CA ASN A 328 -13.37 -18.14 -5.20
C ASN A 328 -12.16 -19.06 -4.94
N LYS A 329 -12.23 -19.90 -3.90
CA LYS A 329 -11.17 -20.88 -3.58
C LYS A 329 -10.82 -21.81 -4.75
N ASN A 330 -11.75 -22.02 -5.69
CA ASN A 330 -11.52 -22.83 -6.89
C ASN A 330 -10.47 -22.23 -7.85
N GLU A 331 -10.15 -20.95 -7.75
CA GLU A 331 -9.11 -20.29 -8.57
C GLU A 331 -7.69 -20.57 -8.05
N PHE A 332 -7.55 -21.23 -6.89
CA PHE A 332 -6.27 -21.60 -6.29
C PHE A 332 -5.74 -22.97 -6.76
N LYS A 333 -6.20 -23.46 -7.90
CA LYS A 333 -5.81 -24.79 -8.43
C LYS A 333 -4.52 -24.80 -9.26
N ASN A 334 -4.10 -23.64 -9.77
CA ASN A 334 -2.93 -23.49 -10.65
C ASN A 334 -1.80 -22.79 -9.89
N ASP A 335 -0.66 -22.60 -10.55
CA ASP A 335 0.54 -21.97 -10.01
C ASP A 335 0.21 -20.72 -9.17
N ILE A 336 0.35 -20.87 -7.87
CA ILE A 336 0.12 -19.79 -6.91
C ILE A 336 1.46 -19.19 -6.54
N PHE A 337 1.51 -17.87 -6.68
CA PHE A 337 2.61 -17.07 -6.21
C PHE A 337 2.19 -16.33 -4.95
N VAL A 338 3.11 -16.18 -4.01
CA VAL A 338 2.85 -15.43 -2.78
C VAL A 338 3.91 -14.36 -2.56
N LYS A 339 3.54 -13.30 -1.88
CA LYS A 339 4.42 -12.23 -1.47
C LYS A 339 4.27 -12.01 0.02
N VAL A 340 5.36 -12.16 0.78
CA VAL A 340 5.36 -12.15 2.26
C VAL A 340 5.83 -10.82 2.85
N ARG A 341 6.23 -9.88 2.00
CA ARG A 341 6.59 -8.49 2.35
C ARG A 341 6.48 -7.58 1.13
N SER A 342 6.29 -6.31 1.33
CA SER A 342 6.05 -5.33 0.24
C SER A 342 7.19 -5.27 -0.78
N THR A 343 8.44 -5.37 -0.33
CA THR A 343 9.64 -5.34 -1.18
C THR A 343 10.12 -6.74 -1.63
N GLY A 344 9.42 -7.81 -1.21
CA GLY A 344 9.78 -9.20 -1.53
C GLY A 344 9.50 -9.56 -2.99
N LYS A 345 10.18 -10.60 -3.48
CA LYS A 345 9.87 -11.26 -4.75
C LYS A 345 8.56 -12.06 -4.64
N LEU A 346 8.02 -12.46 -5.78
CA LEU A 346 6.98 -13.49 -5.85
C LEU A 346 7.63 -14.85 -5.63
N LEU A 347 7.04 -15.66 -4.74
CA LEU A 347 7.49 -16.98 -4.35
C LEU A 347 6.45 -18.00 -4.79
N GLU A 348 6.87 -19.11 -5.37
CA GLU A 348 5.97 -20.23 -5.70
C GLU A 348 5.60 -21.01 -4.44
N GLY A 349 4.33 -21.42 -4.37
CA GLY A 349 3.84 -22.17 -3.22
C GLY A 349 2.41 -22.67 -3.36
N LYS A 350 1.98 -23.46 -2.39
CA LYS A 350 0.63 -24.03 -2.31
C LYS A 350 -0.12 -23.47 -1.12
N VAL A 351 -1.40 -23.19 -1.29
CA VAL A 351 -2.26 -22.63 -0.23
C VAL A 351 -3.29 -23.70 0.17
N ASN A 352 -3.23 -24.14 1.41
CA ASN A 352 -4.15 -25.07 2.02
C ASN A 352 -5.07 -24.33 2.97
N PHE A 353 -6.34 -24.22 2.62
CA PHE A 353 -7.36 -23.53 3.40
C PHE A 353 -7.94 -24.42 4.48
N ASN A 354 -8.07 -23.90 5.69
CA ASN A 354 -8.83 -24.51 6.78
C ASN A 354 -10.27 -23.97 6.83
N ASN A 355 -11.10 -24.52 7.73
CA ASN A 355 -12.51 -24.13 7.89
C ASN A 355 -12.70 -22.87 8.74
N ASP A 356 -11.69 -22.46 9.50
CA ASP A 356 -11.71 -21.40 10.52
C ASP A 356 -11.12 -20.06 10.04
N ASN A 357 -11.24 -19.75 8.76
CA ASN A 357 -10.66 -18.57 8.13
C ASN A 357 -9.13 -18.46 8.28
N THR A 358 -8.46 -19.63 8.36
CA THR A 358 -7.00 -19.75 8.37
C THR A 358 -6.50 -20.52 7.16
N ALA A 359 -5.19 -20.44 6.88
CA ALA A 359 -4.54 -21.22 5.85
C ALA A 359 -3.10 -21.56 6.22
N LEU A 360 -2.59 -22.63 5.62
CA LEU A 360 -1.18 -22.97 5.60
C LEU A 360 -0.66 -22.76 4.18
N VAL A 361 0.38 -21.95 4.03
CA VAL A 361 1.11 -21.79 2.77
C VAL A 361 2.41 -22.57 2.86
N ASN A 362 2.63 -23.47 1.89
CA ASN A 362 3.87 -24.22 1.75
C ASN A 362 4.63 -23.68 0.54
N LEU A 363 5.79 -23.06 0.78
CA LEU A 363 6.67 -22.53 -0.27
C LEU A 363 7.48 -23.66 -0.91
N GLU A 364 7.78 -23.53 -2.20
CA GLU A 364 8.71 -24.45 -2.89
C GLU A 364 10.15 -24.27 -2.38
N GLU A 365 10.57 -23.05 -2.04
CA GLU A 365 11.89 -22.73 -1.53
C GLU A 365 11.81 -22.02 -0.15
N PHE A 366 12.92 -22.07 0.59
CA PHE A 366 13.05 -21.32 1.84
C PHE A 366 13.06 -19.81 1.58
N GLU A 367 12.35 -19.07 2.39
CA GLU A 367 12.36 -17.60 2.38
C GLU A 367 12.74 -17.05 3.75
N ASP A 368 13.70 -16.09 3.75
CA ASP A 368 14.18 -15.44 4.97
C ASP A 368 13.22 -14.31 5.40
N GLY A 369 13.17 -14.06 6.72
CA GLY A 369 12.52 -12.86 7.26
C GLY A 369 10.99 -12.87 7.14
N ILE A 370 10.38 -14.04 7.18
CA ILE A 370 8.93 -14.18 7.33
C ILE A 370 8.55 -13.75 8.74
N SER A 371 7.86 -12.61 8.87
CA SER A 371 7.56 -11.97 10.15
C SER A 371 6.06 -12.00 10.45
N PRO A 372 5.67 -12.35 11.68
CA PRO A 372 4.30 -12.18 12.15
C PRO A 372 3.85 -10.72 12.07
N GLY A 373 2.57 -10.49 11.77
CA GLY A 373 2.01 -9.15 11.55
C GLY A 373 2.21 -8.60 10.13
N GLN A 374 3.06 -9.25 9.30
CA GLN A 374 3.11 -9.01 7.86
C GLN A 374 1.99 -9.77 7.14
N ALA A 375 1.70 -9.40 5.91
CA ALA A 375 0.75 -10.12 5.07
C ALA A 375 1.45 -11.19 4.20
N CYS A 376 0.71 -12.25 3.88
CA CYS A 376 1.02 -13.13 2.77
C CYS A 376 -0.06 -12.92 1.70
N VAL A 377 0.29 -12.28 0.60
CA VAL A 377 -0.63 -11.91 -0.47
C VAL A 377 -0.49 -12.91 -1.62
N PHE A 378 -1.62 -13.40 -2.12
CA PHE A 378 -1.72 -14.46 -3.11
C PHE A 378 -1.91 -13.91 -4.52
N TYR A 379 -1.22 -14.50 -5.47
CA TYR A 379 -1.29 -14.14 -6.89
C TYR A 379 -1.36 -15.39 -7.75
N ASN A 380 -2.01 -15.26 -8.92
CA ASN A 380 -1.80 -16.16 -10.05
C ASN A 380 -1.52 -15.35 -11.32
N LYS A 381 -0.96 -15.98 -12.34
CA LYS A 381 -0.64 -15.32 -13.60
C LYS A 381 -1.69 -15.70 -14.67
N ASP A 382 -2.26 -14.68 -15.29
CA ASP A 382 -3.14 -14.85 -16.46
C ASP A 382 -2.71 -13.92 -17.62
N LYS A 383 -3.52 -13.82 -18.67
CA LYS A 383 -3.25 -12.96 -19.85
C LYS A 383 -3.13 -11.46 -19.52
N PHE A 384 -3.64 -11.02 -18.38
CA PHE A 384 -3.57 -9.62 -17.93
C PHE A 384 -2.40 -9.34 -16.99
N GLY A 385 -1.69 -10.35 -16.50
CA GLY A 385 -0.57 -10.25 -15.59
C GLY A 385 -0.79 -11.03 -14.29
N TYR A 386 -0.16 -10.59 -13.19
CA TYR A 386 -0.32 -11.21 -11.88
C TYR A 386 -1.58 -10.68 -11.20
N LYS A 387 -2.64 -11.50 -11.17
CA LYS A 387 -3.92 -11.24 -10.52
C LYS A 387 -3.78 -11.44 -9.02
N VAL A 388 -4.29 -10.50 -8.23
CA VAL A 388 -4.38 -10.63 -6.77
C VAL A 388 -5.57 -11.50 -6.43
N LEU A 389 -5.34 -12.62 -5.76
CA LEU A 389 -6.38 -13.57 -5.34
C LEU A 389 -6.89 -13.26 -3.93
N GLY A 390 -6.14 -12.48 -3.16
CA GLY A 390 -6.39 -12.17 -1.76
C GLY A 390 -5.13 -12.30 -0.92
N GLY A 391 -5.30 -12.58 0.36
CA GLY A 391 -4.19 -12.79 1.30
C GLY A 391 -4.67 -13.06 2.71
N GLY A 392 -3.73 -13.12 3.63
CA GLY A 392 -3.98 -13.26 5.06
C GLY A 392 -2.80 -12.72 5.88
N TRP A 393 -3.01 -12.60 7.17
CA TRP A 393 -1.97 -12.13 8.08
C TRP A 393 -1.11 -13.29 8.57
N ILE A 394 0.20 -13.09 8.57
CA ILE A 394 1.18 -14.10 9.02
C ILE A 394 1.10 -14.20 10.54
N LYS A 395 0.89 -15.43 11.02
CA LYS A 395 0.83 -15.78 12.44
C LYS A 395 2.19 -16.33 12.94
N ASN A 396 2.43 -16.17 14.23
CA ASN A 396 3.54 -16.82 14.94
C ASN A 396 3.50 -18.34 14.88
#